data_682816abd338d8ba68c966817436dfb8
#
_entry.id   682816abd338d8ba68c966817436dfb8
#
_cell.length_a   1.000
_cell.length_b   1.000
_cell.length_c   1.000
_cell.angle_alpha   90.00
_cell.angle_beta   90.00
_cell.angle_gamma   90.00
#
_symmetry.space_group_name_H-M   'P 1'
#
loop_
_entity.id
_entity.type
_entity.pdbx_description
1 polymer ?
#
loop_
_entity_poly.entity_id
_entity_poly.type
_entity_poly.pdbx_seq_one_letter_code
_entity_poly.pdbx_strand_id
1 'polypeptide(L)'
;MAKPSSPLIPSRLAKRASSDTAIIYQILDEALYCTISYAVDNKPFSIPTAFVRYGDKIYIHGSVGSHFIREIEKGIPVCISVTLMDALVVAKSAFHHSINYRSVIIFAQAEKIETLEDKKDAFEWLTNKIVPQSWEYLRPIKNNEINKTTALAFSLEQASAKLRSGMPVDDDEDMTLPIWSGIIPLETKRLEPEADESSKAIALPDHLNKL
;
A
#
# COMPACT_ATOMS: atom_id res chain seq x y z
N MET A 1 -19.81 21.93 -21.93
CA MET A 1 -19.61 21.07 -20.76
C MET A 1 -18.24 20.44 -20.89
N ALA A 2 -17.33 20.70 -19.95
CA ALA A 2 -16.02 20.02 -19.92
C ALA A 2 -16.27 18.52 -19.70
N LYS A 3 -15.59 17.65 -20.49
CA LYS A 3 -15.58 16.20 -20.23
C LYS A 3 -15.13 15.98 -18.78
N PRO A 4 -15.80 15.13 -17.98
CA PRO A 4 -15.29 14.77 -16.67
C PRO A 4 -13.88 14.20 -16.87
N SER A 5 -12.89 14.83 -16.24
CA SER A 5 -11.54 14.30 -16.23
C SER A 5 -11.57 12.92 -15.58
N SER A 6 -10.94 11.92 -16.20
CA SER A 6 -10.81 10.60 -15.58
C SER A 6 -10.25 10.78 -14.17
N PRO A 7 -10.82 10.17 -13.13
CA PRO A 7 -10.28 10.26 -11.76
C PRO A 7 -8.85 9.73 -11.65
N LEU A 8 -8.38 8.98 -12.66
CA LEU A 8 -7.02 8.43 -12.75
C LEU A 8 -5.97 9.47 -13.19
N ILE A 9 -6.39 10.58 -13.82
CA ILE A 9 -5.46 11.60 -14.32
C ILE A 9 -5.63 12.87 -13.47
N PRO A 10 -4.61 13.25 -12.66
CA PRO A 10 -4.67 14.48 -11.90
C PRO A 10 -4.82 15.69 -12.83
N SER A 11 -5.75 16.59 -12.52
CA SER A 11 -5.96 17.84 -13.28
C SER A 11 -4.74 18.77 -13.19
N ARG A 12 -3.94 18.67 -12.13
CA ARG A 12 -2.72 19.45 -11.90
C ARG A 12 -1.51 18.53 -11.84
N LEU A 13 -0.41 18.95 -12.50
CA LEU A 13 0.83 18.18 -12.59
C LEU A 13 0.64 16.78 -13.20
N ALA A 14 -0.14 16.69 -14.27
CA ALA A 14 -0.41 15.44 -14.99
C ALA A 14 0.89 14.68 -15.39
N LYS A 15 1.99 15.39 -15.65
CA LYS A 15 3.31 14.81 -15.94
C LYS A 15 3.90 13.94 -14.81
N ARG A 16 3.34 14.01 -13.60
CA ARG A 16 3.71 13.15 -12.47
C ARG A 16 2.89 11.87 -12.41
N ALA A 17 1.81 11.77 -13.18
CA ALA A 17 0.98 10.58 -13.26
C ALA A 17 1.55 9.58 -14.26
N SER A 18 1.41 8.30 -13.96
CA SER A 18 1.77 7.19 -14.81
C SER A 18 0.70 6.11 -14.76
N SER A 19 0.36 5.57 -15.92
CA SER A 19 -0.45 4.34 -16.05
C SER A 19 0.42 3.13 -16.40
N ASP A 20 1.74 3.26 -16.29
CA ASP A 20 2.66 2.16 -16.52
C ASP A 20 2.48 1.09 -15.43
N THR A 21 2.05 -0.08 -15.86
CA THR A 21 1.79 -1.24 -15.01
C THR A 21 3.02 -1.67 -14.22
N ALA A 22 4.21 -1.60 -14.83
CA ALA A 22 5.45 -1.98 -14.13
C ALA A 22 5.75 -1.05 -12.95
N ILE A 23 5.54 0.26 -13.12
CA ILE A 23 5.70 1.25 -12.05
C ILE A 23 4.66 1.01 -10.94
N ILE A 24 3.39 0.78 -11.31
CA ILE A 24 2.31 0.49 -10.36
C ILE A 24 2.66 -0.77 -9.55
N TYR A 25 3.06 -1.84 -10.21
CA TYR A 25 3.41 -3.10 -9.55
C TYR A 25 4.61 -2.95 -8.61
N GLN A 26 5.66 -2.25 -9.04
CA GLN A 26 6.83 -1.99 -8.21
C GLN A 26 6.45 -1.31 -6.88
N ILE A 27 5.60 -0.27 -6.94
CA ILE A 27 5.15 0.45 -5.74
C ILE A 27 4.31 -0.46 -4.84
N LEU A 28 3.39 -1.24 -5.41
CA LEU A 28 2.54 -2.16 -4.66
C LEU A 28 3.34 -3.31 -4.05
N ASP A 29 4.35 -3.80 -4.75
CA ASP A 29 5.20 -4.89 -4.27
C ASP A 29 6.14 -4.45 -3.13
N GLU A 30 6.55 -3.19 -3.10
CA GLU A 30 7.38 -2.63 -2.04
C GLU A 30 6.56 -2.31 -0.78
N ALA A 31 5.36 -1.77 -0.94
CA ALA A 31 4.53 -1.33 0.18
C ALA A 31 3.92 -2.51 0.97
N LEU A 32 3.84 -2.38 2.31
CA LEU A 32 3.29 -3.40 3.20
C LEU A 32 1.82 -3.16 3.55
N TYR A 33 1.34 -1.93 3.46
CA TYR A 33 -0.04 -1.58 3.78
C TYR A 33 -0.61 -0.60 2.77
N CYS A 34 -1.92 -0.60 2.67
CA CYS A 34 -2.71 0.39 1.94
C CYS A 34 -3.74 1.02 2.85
N THR A 35 -4.32 2.12 2.41
CA THR A 35 -5.48 2.74 3.05
C THR A 35 -6.68 2.60 2.13
N ILE A 36 -7.76 1.97 2.60
CA ILE A 36 -9.00 1.79 1.86
C ILE A 36 -10.03 2.79 2.36
N SER A 37 -10.48 3.67 1.47
CA SER A 37 -11.51 4.67 1.73
C SER A 37 -12.81 4.29 1.03
N TYR A 38 -13.92 4.39 1.76
CA TYR A 38 -15.26 4.05 1.28
C TYR A 38 -16.31 4.95 1.97
N ALA A 39 -17.53 4.90 1.51
CA ALA A 39 -18.64 5.66 2.12
C ALA A 39 -19.84 4.76 2.38
N VAL A 40 -20.48 4.93 3.52
CA VAL A 40 -21.75 4.30 3.90
C VAL A 40 -22.68 5.42 4.36
N ASP A 41 -23.86 5.51 3.79
CA ASP A 41 -24.86 6.56 4.09
C ASP A 41 -24.24 7.98 4.04
N ASN A 42 -23.43 8.26 3.01
CA ASN A 42 -22.69 9.51 2.81
C ASN A 42 -21.67 9.84 3.93
N LYS A 43 -21.36 8.90 4.82
CA LYS A 43 -20.30 9.04 5.82
C LYS A 43 -19.03 8.39 5.29
N PRO A 44 -17.91 9.13 5.18
CA PRO A 44 -16.64 8.58 4.74
C PRO A 44 -15.95 7.80 5.84
N PHE A 45 -15.31 6.71 5.44
CA PHE A 45 -14.43 5.88 6.27
C PHE A 45 -13.11 5.71 5.57
N SER A 46 -12.03 5.52 6.34
CA SER A 46 -10.69 5.31 5.82
C SER A 46 -9.93 4.38 6.76
N ILE A 47 -9.58 3.19 6.30
CA ILE A 47 -9.01 2.12 7.13
C ILE A 47 -7.68 1.66 6.54
N PRO A 48 -6.55 1.76 7.28
CA PRO A 48 -5.30 1.14 6.89
C PRO A 48 -5.38 -0.38 7.09
N THR A 49 -4.86 -1.15 6.14
CA THR A 49 -4.80 -2.60 6.21
C THR A 49 -3.60 -3.15 5.44
N ALA A 50 -3.07 -4.30 5.86
CA ALA A 50 -2.07 -5.03 5.08
C ALA A 50 -2.70 -5.57 3.79
N PHE A 51 -1.91 -5.63 2.74
CA PHE A 51 -2.32 -6.15 1.45
C PHE A 51 -1.18 -6.89 0.74
N VAL A 52 -1.53 -7.65 -0.28
CA VAL A 52 -0.57 -8.22 -1.22
C VAL A 52 -1.07 -8.01 -2.65
N ARG A 53 -0.15 -7.75 -3.59
CA ARG A 53 -0.45 -7.85 -5.02
C ARG A 53 -0.12 -9.26 -5.50
N TYR A 54 -1.04 -9.85 -6.23
CA TYR A 54 -0.79 -11.07 -6.99
C TYR A 54 -1.48 -10.96 -8.36
N GLY A 55 -0.70 -11.15 -9.43
CA GLY A 55 -1.20 -10.88 -10.78
C GLY A 55 -1.59 -9.41 -10.97
N ASP A 56 -2.79 -9.20 -11.48
CA ASP A 56 -3.42 -7.89 -11.74
C ASP A 56 -4.41 -7.45 -10.64
N LYS A 57 -4.31 -8.04 -9.46
CA LYS A 57 -5.17 -7.74 -8.30
C LYS A 57 -4.35 -7.49 -7.04
N ILE A 58 -4.97 -6.77 -6.10
CA ILE A 58 -4.53 -6.76 -4.71
C ILE A 58 -5.53 -7.52 -3.84
N TYR A 59 -5.02 -8.13 -2.79
CA TYR A 59 -5.78 -8.96 -1.86
C TYR A 59 -5.63 -8.43 -0.44
N ILE A 60 -6.74 -8.45 0.31
CA ILE A 60 -6.76 -8.21 1.75
C ILE A 60 -7.54 -9.31 2.43
N HIS A 61 -7.39 -9.43 3.74
CA HIS A 61 -8.25 -10.27 4.55
C HIS A 61 -8.69 -9.55 5.83
N GLY A 62 -9.75 -10.05 6.44
CA GLY A 62 -10.21 -9.57 7.72
C GLY A 62 -11.27 -10.47 8.33
N SER A 63 -11.58 -10.25 9.60
CA SER A 63 -12.61 -11.02 10.29
C SER A 63 -13.99 -10.87 9.63
N VAL A 64 -14.74 -11.96 9.52
CA VAL A 64 -16.16 -11.93 9.09
C VAL A 64 -17.03 -11.04 10.01
N GLY A 65 -16.59 -10.77 11.23
CA GLY A 65 -17.24 -9.87 12.18
C GLY A 65 -16.89 -8.39 11.99
N SER A 66 -15.90 -8.05 11.17
CA SER A 66 -15.47 -6.68 10.95
C SER A 66 -16.53 -5.88 10.18
N HIS A 67 -16.93 -4.71 10.73
CA HIS A 67 -17.84 -3.79 10.05
C HIS A 67 -17.25 -3.35 8.69
N PHE A 68 -15.98 -2.99 8.67
CA PHE A 68 -15.26 -2.60 7.46
C PHE A 68 -15.37 -3.67 6.36
N ILE A 69 -15.02 -4.93 6.67
CA ILE A 69 -15.07 -6.04 5.72
C ILE A 69 -16.50 -6.26 5.22
N ARG A 70 -17.49 -6.27 6.12
CA ARG A 70 -18.90 -6.49 5.75
C ARG A 70 -19.48 -5.39 4.86
N GLU A 71 -19.00 -4.15 4.99
CA GLU A 71 -19.46 -3.07 4.12
C GLU A 71 -18.84 -3.18 2.73
N ILE A 72 -17.52 -3.37 2.64
CA ILE A 72 -16.85 -3.40 1.33
C ILE A 72 -17.09 -4.71 0.56
N GLU A 73 -17.33 -5.86 1.24
CA GLU A 73 -17.68 -7.12 0.55
C GLU A 73 -19.01 -7.07 -0.21
N LYS A 74 -19.86 -6.06 0.05
CA LYS A 74 -21.08 -5.80 -0.72
C LYS A 74 -20.81 -5.25 -2.13
N GLY A 75 -19.55 -5.01 -2.48
CA GLY A 75 -19.15 -4.46 -3.77
C GLY A 75 -19.40 -2.96 -3.90
N ILE A 76 -19.45 -2.20 -2.80
CA ILE A 76 -19.48 -0.74 -2.85
C ILE A 76 -18.19 -0.18 -3.44
N PRO A 77 -18.23 0.98 -4.14
CA PRO A 77 -17.02 1.61 -4.64
C PRO A 77 -16.07 1.99 -3.53
N VAL A 78 -14.78 1.70 -3.73
CA VAL A 78 -13.70 2.06 -2.82
C VAL A 78 -12.59 2.82 -3.55
N CYS A 79 -11.86 3.65 -2.80
CA CYS A 79 -10.60 4.24 -3.24
C CYS A 79 -9.49 3.68 -2.36
N ILE A 80 -8.50 3.01 -2.97
CA ILE A 80 -7.37 2.42 -2.28
C ILE A 80 -6.15 3.28 -2.57
N SER A 81 -5.44 3.68 -1.52
CA SER A 81 -4.24 4.51 -1.59
C SER A 81 -3.04 3.78 -1.00
N VAL A 82 -1.94 3.77 -1.76
CA VAL A 82 -0.62 3.30 -1.31
C VAL A 82 0.35 4.45 -1.50
N THR A 83 1.20 4.73 -0.49
CA THR A 83 2.18 5.82 -0.56
C THR A 83 3.48 5.40 0.11
N LEU A 84 4.58 5.60 -0.61
CA LEU A 84 5.95 5.46 -0.13
C LEU A 84 6.58 6.86 -0.11
N MET A 85 7.18 7.23 1.00
CA MET A 85 7.92 8.49 1.13
C MET A 85 9.41 8.23 0.94
N ASP A 86 10.02 8.90 -0.06
CA ASP A 86 11.40 8.66 -0.45
C ASP A 86 12.37 9.72 0.10
N ALA A 87 11.93 10.99 0.24
CA ALA A 87 12.74 12.05 0.83
C ALA A 87 11.92 13.28 1.24
N LEU A 88 12.41 14.05 2.21
CA LEU A 88 11.99 15.43 2.44
C LEU A 88 12.72 16.33 1.45
N VAL A 89 12.03 17.32 0.89
CA VAL A 89 12.59 18.29 -0.04
C VAL A 89 12.63 19.64 0.66
N VAL A 90 13.83 20.06 1.02
CA VAL A 90 14.11 21.32 1.71
C VAL A 90 14.52 22.34 0.67
N ALA A 91 13.71 23.36 0.50
CA ALA A 91 13.92 24.46 -0.44
C ALA A 91 14.40 25.73 0.28
N LYS A 92 14.76 26.77 -0.45
CA LYS A 92 15.14 28.07 0.13
C LYS A 92 13.93 28.86 0.63
N SER A 93 12.72 28.54 0.12
CA SER A 93 11.47 29.15 0.57
C SER A 93 10.49 28.10 1.10
N ALA A 94 9.60 28.48 2.01
CA ALA A 94 8.56 27.61 2.53
C ALA A 94 7.60 27.13 1.42
N PHE A 95 7.43 27.93 0.37
CA PHE A 95 6.55 27.63 -0.75
C PHE A 95 7.02 26.42 -1.56
N HIS A 96 8.34 26.23 -1.68
CA HIS A 96 8.97 25.18 -2.47
C HIS A 96 9.35 23.93 -1.66
N HIS A 97 9.19 23.93 -0.33
CA HIS A 97 9.30 22.72 0.49
C HIS A 97 8.32 21.65 -0.01
N SER A 98 8.76 20.41 -0.01
CA SER A 98 7.95 19.30 -0.56
C SER A 98 8.42 17.95 -0.03
N ILE A 99 7.87 16.88 -0.60
CA ILE A 99 8.24 15.48 -0.33
C ILE A 99 8.44 14.77 -1.67
N ASN A 100 9.52 13.98 -1.81
CA ASN A 100 9.64 12.99 -2.85
C ASN A 100 8.87 11.75 -2.43
N TYR A 101 8.07 11.20 -3.33
CA TYR A 101 7.18 10.07 -3.04
C TYR A 101 6.84 9.29 -4.30
N ARG A 102 6.45 8.04 -4.07
CA ARG A 102 5.79 7.18 -5.04
C ARG A 102 4.43 6.77 -4.47
N SER A 103 3.37 6.87 -5.24
CA SER A 103 2.03 6.50 -4.77
C SER A 103 1.21 5.84 -5.87
N VAL A 104 0.26 5.00 -5.46
CA VAL A 104 -0.74 4.38 -6.32
C VAL A 104 -2.12 4.66 -5.76
N ILE A 105 -3.04 5.07 -6.62
CA ILE A 105 -4.46 5.16 -6.33
C ILE A 105 -5.18 4.14 -7.20
N ILE A 106 -6.09 3.39 -6.60
CA ILE A 106 -6.91 2.36 -7.25
C ILE A 106 -8.36 2.64 -6.95
N PHE A 107 -9.19 2.73 -7.98
CA PHE A 107 -10.65 2.76 -7.85
C PHE A 107 -11.18 1.37 -8.20
N ALA A 108 -11.87 0.74 -7.27
CA ALA A 108 -12.31 -0.65 -7.43
C ALA A 108 -13.60 -0.94 -6.63
N GLN A 109 -14.09 -2.14 -6.83
CA GLN A 109 -15.09 -2.80 -5.98
C GLN A 109 -14.48 -4.12 -5.51
N ALA A 110 -14.85 -4.56 -4.30
CA ALA A 110 -14.35 -5.82 -3.78
C ALA A 110 -14.99 -7.00 -4.50
N GLU A 111 -14.16 -7.97 -4.86
CA GLU A 111 -14.55 -9.31 -5.25
C GLU A 111 -14.29 -10.25 -4.07
N LYS A 112 -15.32 -10.93 -3.58
CA LYS A 112 -15.17 -11.88 -2.48
C LYS A 112 -14.58 -13.18 -2.98
N ILE A 113 -13.57 -13.67 -2.27
CA ILE A 113 -12.98 -14.98 -2.52
C ILE A 113 -13.83 -16.04 -1.79
N GLU A 114 -14.44 -16.94 -2.55
CA GLU A 114 -15.45 -17.85 -2.01
C GLU A 114 -14.88 -19.21 -1.60
N THR A 115 -13.99 -19.81 -2.40
CA THR A 115 -13.49 -21.15 -2.13
C THR A 115 -12.49 -21.19 -0.97
N LEU A 116 -12.41 -22.32 -0.27
CA LEU A 116 -11.43 -22.50 0.80
C LEU A 116 -10.00 -22.53 0.26
N GLU A 117 -9.80 -23.05 -0.94
CA GLU A 117 -8.51 -23.15 -1.61
C GLU A 117 -7.99 -21.74 -1.97
N ASP A 118 -8.78 -20.95 -2.71
CA ASP A 118 -8.40 -19.59 -3.08
C ASP A 118 -8.17 -18.69 -1.85
N LYS A 119 -8.96 -18.88 -0.78
CA LYS A 119 -8.72 -18.19 0.49
C LYS A 119 -7.37 -18.56 1.10
N LYS A 120 -7.02 -19.85 1.07
CA LYS A 120 -5.74 -20.33 1.58
C LYS A 120 -4.57 -19.72 0.79
N ASP A 121 -4.70 -19.65 -0.54
CA ASP A 121 -3.70 -19.00 -1.39
C ASP A 121 -3.54 -17.52 -1.05
N ALA A 122 -4.65 -16.79 -0.87
CA ALA A 122 -4.62 -15.40 -0.45
C ALA A 122 -3.94 -15.20 0.91
N PHE A 123 -4.15 -16.12 1.86
CA PHE A 123 -3.46 -16.11 3.16
C PHE A 123 -1.96 -16.35 3.01
N GLU A 124 -1.56 -17.30 2.17
CA GLU A 124 -0.16 -17.59 1.89
C GLU A 124 0.54 -16.37 1.28
N TRP A 125 -0.06 -15.77 0.25
CA TRP A 125 0.50 -14.57 -0.39
C TRP A 125 0.65 -13.40 0.61
N LEU A 126 -0.39 -13.13 1.43
CA LEU A 126 -0.35 -12.08 2.44
C LEU A 126 0.68 -12.35 3.53
N THR A 127 0.78 -13.59 4.00
CA THR A 127 1.76 -14.00 5.01
C THR A 127 3.19 -13.81 4.49
N ASN A 128 3.47 -14.30 3.29
CA ASN A 128 4.78 -14.18 2.66
C ASN A 128 5.11 -12.75 2.22
N LYS A 129 4.11 -11.90 2.02
CA LYS A 129 4.31 -10.45 1.78
C LYS A 129 4.78 -9.73 3.05
N ILE A 130 4.18 -10.04 4.20
CA ILE A 130 4.54 -9.43 5.48
C ILE A 130 5.91 -9.93 5.95
N VAL A 131 6.09 -11.25 5.91
CA VAL A 131 7.33 -11.92 6.28
C VAL A 131 7.68 -12.95 5.20
N PRO A 132 8.61 -12.63 4.29
CA PRO A 132 9.02 -13.51 3.19
C PRO A 132 9.39 -14.92 3.66
N GLN A 133 8.92 -15.93 2.92
CA GLN A 133 9.14 -17.35 3.18
C GLN A 133 8.57 -17.87 4.51
N SER A 134 7.72 -17.09 5.19
CA SER A 134 7.21 -17.46 6.51
C SER A 134 6.19 -18.60 6.46
N TRP A 135 5.42 -18.71 5.39
CA TRP A 135 4.32 -19.69 5.31
C TRP A 135 4.75 -21.13 5.58
N GLU A 136 5.90 -21.53 5.07
CA GLU A 136 6.42 -22.89 5.21
C GLU A 136 6.86 -23.24 6.65
N TYR A 137 7.14 -22.23 7.48
CA TYR A 137 7.54 -22.40 8.87
C TYR A 137 6.36 -22.37 9.85
N LEU A 138 5.16 -22.07 9.36
CA LEU A 138 3.96 -22.04 10.19
C LEU A 138 3.28 -23.41 10.23
N ARG A 139 2.54 -23.67 11.31
CA ARG A 139 1.63 -24.81 11.31
C ARG A 139 0.57 -24.63 10.20
N PRO A 140 0.02 -25.74 9.66
CA PRO A 140 -1.07 -25.65 8.72
C PRO A 140 -2.26 -24.84 9.26
N ILE A 141 -2.80 -23.96 8.42
CA ILE A 141 -4.01 -23.18 8.75
C ILE A 141 -5.21 -24.13 8.91
N LYS A 142 -6.04 -23.87 9.92
CA LYS A 142 -7.22 -24.70 10.19
C LYS A 142 -8.44 -24.17 9.43
N ASN A 143 -9.33 -25.06 9.00
CA ASN A 143 -10.55 -24.70 8.28
C ASN A 143 -11.43 -23.70 9.07
N ASN A 144 -11.48 -23.80 10.40
CA ASN A 144 -12.25 -22.87 11.21
C ASN A 144 -11.64 -21.46 11.23
N GLU A 145 -10.33 -21.31 11.04
CA GLU A 145 -9.64 -20.02 10.91
C GLU A 145 -9.98 -19.40 9.55
N ILE A 146 -9.93 -20.20 8.48
CA ILE A 146 -10.34 -19.77 7.13
C ILE A 146 -11.81 -19.31 7.13
N ASN A 147 -12.72 -20.10 7.75
CA ASN A 147 -14.14 -19.79 7.80
C ASN A 147 -14.48 -18.52 8.61
N LYS A 148 -13.63 -18.12 9.55
CA LYS A 148 -13.77 -16.88 10.35
C LYS A 148 -13.19 -15.66 9.67
N THR A 149 -12.65 -15.83 8.46
CA THR A 149 -11.97 -14.77 7.73
C THR A 149 -12.56 -14.61 6.33
N THR A 150 -12.82 -13.38 5.93
CA THR A 150 -13.16 -12.99 4.57
C THR A 150 -11.88 -12.56 3.87
N ALA A 151 -11.63 -13.07 2.68
CA ALA A 151 -10.62 -12.58 1.75
C ALA A 151 -11.30 -11.83 0.60
N LEU A 152 -10.76 -10.67 0.23
CA LEU A 152 -11.28 -9.80 -0.81
C LEU A 152 -10.17 -9.48 -1.80
N ALA A 153 -10.53 -9.48 -3.09
CA ALA A 153 -9.66 -9.06 -4.18
C ALA A 153 -10.16 -7.74 -4.81
N PHE A 154 -9.25 -6.93 -5.34
CA PHE A 154 -9.55 -5.68 -6.04
C PHE A 154 -8.72 -5.62 -7.32
N SER A 155 -9.40 -5.41 -8.46
CA SER A 155 -8.75 -5.26 -9.77
C SER A 155 -7.90 -3.99 -9.82
N LEU A 156 -6.75 -4.08 -10.51
CA LEU A 156 -5.85 -2.97 -10.82
C LEU A 156 -6.18 -2.26 -12.14
N GLU A 157 -7.27 -2.63 -12.80
CA GLU A 157 -7.68 -2.03 -14.09
C GLU A 157 -7.81 -0.51 -14.02
N GLN A 158 -8.34 0.02 -12.90
CA GLN A 158 -8.44 1.45 -12.65
C GLN A 158 -7.41 1.92 -11.62
N ALA A 159 -6.14 1.63 -11.88
CA ALA A 159 -5.02 2.08 -11.08
C ALA A 159 -4.19 3.15 -11.79
N SER A 160 -3.63 4.08 -11.02
CA SER A 160 -2.65 5.06 -11.51
C SER A 160 -1.59 5.33 -10.47
N ALA A 161 -0.35 5.51 -10.92
CA ALA A 161 0.76 5.94 -10.09
C ALA A 161 0.95 7.46 -10.18
N LYS A 162 1.48 8.05 -9.11
CA LYS A 162 1.94 9.44 -9.10
C LYS A 162 3.26 9.51 -8.37
N LEU A 163 4.25 10.13 -9.02
CA LEU A 163 5.62 10.17 -8.54
C LEU A 163 6.14 11.62 -8.49
N ARG A 164 6.94 11.91 -7.49
CA ARG A 164 7.81 13.08 -7.42
C ARG A 164 9.18 12.64 -6.95
N SER A 165 10.19 13.06 -7.69
CA SER A 165 11.60 12.82 -7.36
C SER A 165 12.42 14.07 -7.70
N GLY A 166 13.64 14.12 -7.20
CA GLY A 166 14.63 15.15 -7.53
C GLY A 166 14.77 16.24 -6.47
N MET A 167 15.62 17.19 -6.78
CA MET A 167 15.99 18.31 -5.92
C MET A 167 14.84 19.34 -5.77
N PRO A 168 14.91 20.27 -4.80
CA PRO A 168 14.03 21.42 -4.78
C PRO A 168 14.18 22.25 -6.06
N VAL A 169 13.12 22.94 -6.42
CA VAL A 169 13.11 23.90 -7.54
C VAL A 169 12.72 25.23 -6.92
N ASP A 170 13.74 26.04 -6.60
CA ASP A 170 13.58 27.38 -6.06
C ASP A 170 13.44 28.39 -7.21
N ASP A 171 12.93 29.59 -6.94
CA ASP A 171 12.85 30.67 -7.90
C ASP A 171 14.26 31.23 -8.15
N ASP A 172 14.52 31.78 -9.36
CA ASP A 172 15.84 32.26 -9.78
C ASP A 172 16.39 33.31 -8.82
N GLU A 173 15.53 34.17 -8.28
CA GLU A 173 15.92 35.23 -7.33
C GLU A 173 16.39 34.67 -5.98
N ASP A 174 15.92 33.48 -5.59
CA ASP A 174 16.30 32.83 -4.35
C ASP A 174 17.63 32.07 -4.45
N MET A 175 18.10 31.75 -5.67
CA MET A 175 19.27 30.90 -5.87
C MET A 175 20.54 31.45 -5.23
N THR A 176 20.68 32.77 -5.12
CA THR A 176 21.84 33.43 -4.51
C THR A 176 21.75 33.56 -2.99
N LEU A 177 20.61 33.27 -2.38
CA LEU A 177 20.45 33.38 -0.94
C LEU A 177 21.32 32.36 -0.20
N PRO A 178 21.98 32.73 0.92
CA PRO A 178 22.83 31.85 1.72
C PRO A 178 21.99 30.91 2.62
N ILE A 179 20.94 30.27 2.01
CA ILE A 179 20.04 29.34 2.66
C ILE A 179 20.32 27.96 2.06
N TRP A 180 20.55 26.96 2.92
CA TRP A 180 20.73 25.58 2.46
C TRP A 180 19.47 25.02 1.83
N SER A 181 19.59 24.31 0.71
CA SER A 181 18.52 23.57 0.05
C SER A 181 19.03 22.22 -0.45
N GLY A 182 18.14 21.22 -0.50
CA GLY A 182 18.50 19.87 -0.90
C GLY A 182 17.41 18.85 -0.54
N ILE A 183 17.80 17.59 -0.46
CA ILE A 183 16.90 16.50 -0.03
C ILE A 183 17.44 15.82 1.23
N ILE A 184 16.54 15.32 2.07
CA ILE A 184 16.83 14.43 3.19
C ILE A 184 16.18 13.09 2.84
N PRO A 185 16.95 12.08 2.39
CA PRO A 185 16.41 10.74 2.08
C PRO A 185 15.72 10.12 3.29
N LEU A 186 14.66 9.36 3.02
CA LEU A 186 13.93 8.55 4.02
C LEU A 186 14.02 7.09 3.62
N GLU A 187 14.22 6.22 4.60
CA GLU A 187 14.27 4.78 4.44
C GLU A 187 13.47 4.11 5.56
N THR A 188 12.66 3.11 5.21
CA THR A 188 12.06 2.20 6.18
C THR A 188 12.99 1.02 6.38
N LYS A 189 13.52 0.86 7.59
CA LYS A 189 14.46 -0.20 7.94
C LYS A 189 13.85 -1.20 8.91
N ARG A 190 14.03 -2.50 8.64
CA ARG A 190 13.79 -3.55 9.62
C ARG A 190 14.92 -3.53 10.65
N LEU A 191 14.54 -3.72 11.90
CA LEU A 191 15.48 -3.79 13.02
C LEU A 191 15.70 -5.24 13.43
N GLU A 192 16.65 -5.48 14.36
CA GLU A 192 16.89 -6.80 14.92
C GLU A 192 15.60 -7.41 15.50
N PRO A 193 15.29 -8.68 15.21
CA PRO A 193 14.11 -9.34 15.75
C PRO A 193 14.17 -9.48 17.27
N GLU A 194 13.03 -9.26 17.92
CA GLU A 194 12.88 -9.48 19.36
C GLU A 194 11.98 -10.70 19.60
N ALA A 195 12.47 -11.68 20.35
CA ALA A 195 11.71 -12.89 20.68
C ALA A 195 10.67 -12.58 21.78
N ASP A 196 9.46 -13.12 21.66
CA ASP A 196 8.51 -13.15 22.78
C ASP A 196 8.97 -14.14 23.88
N GLU A 197 8.30 -14.08 25.06
CA GLU A 197 8.66 -14.92 26.21
C GLU A 197 8.65 -16.42 25.90
N SER A 198 7.73 -16.89 25.07
CA SER A 198 7.59 -18.30 24.72
C SER A 198 8.66 -18.78 23.73
N SER A 199 9.29 -17.87 23.02
CA SER A 199 10.22 -18.14 21.93
C SER A 199 11.68 -17.89 22.30
N LYS A 200 11.99 -17.38 23.50
CA LYS A 200 13.37 -17.07 23.93
C LYS A 200 14.37 -18.23 23.83
N ALA A 201 13.90 -19.46 23.99
CA ALA A 201 14.73 -20.67 23.87
C ALA A 201 14.72 -21.29 22.46
N ILE A 202 14.01 -20.70 21.51
CA ILE A 202 13.90 -21.17 20.14
C ILE A 202 14.86 -20.38 19.27
N ALA A 203 15.70 -21.08 18.50
CA ALA A 203 16.59 -20.40 17.57
C ALA A 203 15.81 -19.61 16.52
N LEU A 204 16.28 -18.40 16.19
CA LEU A 204 15.70 -17.60 15.13
C LEU A 204 15.80 -18.35 13.79
N PRO A 205 14.68 -18.55 13.06
CA PRO A 205 14.71 -19.21 11.76
C PRO A 205 15.54 -18.45 10.71
N ASP A 206 16.24 -19.16 9.84
CA ASP A 206 17.14 -18.57 8.85
C ASP A 206 16.49 -17.55 7.91
N HIS A 207 15.21 -17.73 7.56
CA HIS A 207 14.49 -16.80 6.69
C HIS A 207 14.27 -15.43 7.37
N LEU A 208 14.22 -15.36 8.70
CA LEU A 208 14.10 -14.11 9.45
C LEU A 208 15.45 -13.36 9.60
N ASN A 209 16.57 -14.08 9.54
CA ASN A 209 17.91 -13.48 9.56
C ASN A 209 18.25 -12.70 8.28
N LYS A 210 17.46 -12.88 7.21
CA LYS A 210 17.70 -12.28 5.88
C LYS A 210 16.76 -11.09 5.59
N LEU A 211 15.93 -10.72 6.54
CA LEU A 211 15.00 -9.60 6.43
C LEU A 211 15.65 -8.28 6.82
#